data_2d5aed675ac46db2fb29dbc4e3f4e82a
#
_entry.id   2d5aed675ac46db2fb29dbc4e3f4e82a
#
_cell.length_a   1.000
_cell.length_b   1.000
_cell.length_c   1.000
_cell.angle_alpha   90.00
_cell.angle_beta   90.00
_cell.angle_gamma   90.00
#
_symmetry.space_group_name_H-M   'P 1'
#
loop_
_entity.id
_entity.type
_entity.pdbx_description
1 polymer ?
#
loop_
_entity_poly.entity_id
_entity_poly.type
_entity_poly.pdbx_seq_one_letter_code
_entity_poly.pdbx_strand_id
1 'polypeptide(L)'
;MENKNVNKLVIGVLAALVLLLGGYIVATGALGGRSAAGNTGTADAQSALPMEEYQAQYVKPETPIDRSKNVTLPGWGGFTIPAKTKKITQGFEFHNPAENLWYEDWVSLDGTQLEKLVVDSGQAVELSHYLRLAGIQAEVTKVLDADPAYFDIQKTDEGVYTVEAVKGYKGEKTLTVQTDDGKQYTFTLTGKEECYYIAFGLYLEDGDELLFQSGLVAPGLYVQKMEMTRALTPGEYPAYVVCQPYLSDRTTKTNSGIVKLTLTVD
;
A
#
# COMPACT_ATOMS: atom_id res chain seq x y z
N MET A 1 -29.53 15.01 -19.91
CA MET A 1 -29.45 13.57 -19.58
C MET A 1 -28.27 12.98 -20.31
N GLU A 2 -27.08 13.20 -19.82
CA GLU A 2 -25.86 12.60 -20.42
C GLU A 2 -24.77 12.63 -19.36
N ASN A 3 -24.08 11.52 -19.16
CA ASN A 3 -22.82 11.33 -18.43
C ASN A 3 -22.77 10.37 -17.24
N LYS A 4 -23.84 9.64 -16.89
CA LYS A 4 -23.68 8.58 -15.87
C LYS A 4 -23.15 7.24 -16.42
N ASN A 5 -23.26 6.99 -17.72
CA ASN A 5 -22.82 5.72 -18.32
C ASN A 5 -21.35 5.72 -18.76
N VAL A 6 -20.76 6.88 -19.00
CA VAL A 6 -19.36 6.99 -19.41
C VAL A 6 -18.42 6.69 -18.23
N ASN A 7 -18.78 7.13 -17.02
CA ASN A 7 -17.95 6.87 -15.83
C ASN A 7 -17.90 5.39 -15.43
N LYS A 8 -19.01 4.65 -15.62
CA LYS A 8 -19.02 3.21 -15.33
C LYS A 8 -18.18 2.40 -16.34
N LEU A 9 -18.13 2.84 -17.58
CA LEU A 9 -17.30 2.20 -18.62
C LEU A 9 -15.82 2.46 -18.37
N VAL A 10 -15.44 3.67 -17.96
CA VAL A 10 -14.06 4.05 -17.65
C VAL A 10 -13.53 3.31 -16.43
N ILE A 11 -14.33 3.17 -15.37
CA ILE A 11 -13.95 2.42 -14.17
C ILE A 11 -13.80 0.92 -14.48
N GLY A 12 -14.69 0.34 -15.30
CA GLY A 12 -14.59 -1.06 -15.72
C GLY A 12 -13.34 -1.35 -16.57
N VAL A 13 -12.95 -0.43 -17.44
CA VAL A 13 -11.75 -0.56 -18.29
C VAL A 13 -10.47 -0.39 -17.46
N LEU A 14 -10.45 0.51 -16.47
CA LEU A 14 -9.30 0.68 -15.56
C LEU A 14 -9.10 -0.54 -14.65
N ALA A 15 -10.17 -1.13 -14.12
CA ALA A 15 -10.07 -2.34 -13.32
C ALA A 15 -9.58 -3.54 -14.16
N ALA A 16 -10.01 -3.67 -15.42
CA ALA A 16 -9.53 -4.70 -16.34
C ALA A 16 -8.05 -4.49 -16.74
N LEU A 17 -7.60 -3.24 -16.86
CA LEU A 17 -6.21 -2.92 -17.18
C LEU A 17 -5.26 -3.22 -16.00
N VAL A 18 -5.69 -2.98 -14.77
CA VAL A 18 -4.93 -3.33 -13.55
C VAL A 18 -4.80 -4.85 -13.41
N LEU A 19 -5.85 -5.62 -13.74
CA LEU A 19 -5.79 -7.08 -13.73
C LEU A 19 -4.92 -7.64 -14.86
N LEU A 20 -4.90 -7.01 -16.04
CA LEU A 20 -4.04 -7.42 -17.17
C LEU A 20 -2.57 -7.08 -16.92
N LEU A 21 -2.27 -5.94 -16.30
CA LEU A 21 -0.90 -5.57 -15.93
C LEU A 21 -0.38 -6.44 -14.77
N GLY A 22 -1.21 -6.75 -13.78
CA GLY A 22 -0.88 -7.71 -12.72
C GLY A 22 -0.62 -9.12 -13.26
N GLY A 23 -1.41 -9.59 -14.25
CA GLY A 23 -1.22 -10.85 -14.92
C GLY A 23 0.04 -10.91 -15.81
N TYR A 24 0.44 -9.80 -16.42
CA TYR A 24 1.64 -9.71 -17.25
C TYR A 24 2.93 -9.77 -16.41
N ILE A 25 2.93 -9.18 -15.23
CA ILE A 25 4.07 -9.25 -14.29
C ILE A 25 4.28 -10.68 -13.79
N VAL A 26 3.20 -11.43 -13.55
CA VAL A 26 3.29 -12.85 -13.14
C VAL A 26 3.79 -13.76 -14.28
N ALA A 27 3.42 -13.46 -15.54
CA ALA A 27 3.82 -14.27 -16.70
C ALA A 27 5.28 -14.07 -17.12
N THR A 28 5.86 -12.88 -16.89
CA THR A 28 7.28 -12.61 -17.22
C THR A 28 8.25 -13.05 -16.12
N GLY A 29 7.78 -13.23 -14.90
CA GLY A 29 8.57 -13.78 -13.78
C GLY A 29 8.80 -15.29 -13.85
N ALA A 30 8.12 -16.00 -14.77
CA ALA A 30 8.21 -17.48 -14.89
C ALA A 30 9.30 -17.98 -15.85
N LEU A 31 10.07 -17.10 -16.51
CA LEU A 31 11.12 -17.50 -17.46
C LEU A 31 12.52 -17.00 -17.04
N GLY A 32 12.92 -17.32 -15.84
CA GLY A 32 14.25 -16.98 -15.33
C GLY A 32 14.66 -17.81 -14.11
N GLY A 33 14.13 -19.02 -14.01
CA GLY A 33 14.51 -19.93 -12.95
C GLY A 33 15.95 -20.42 -13.08
N ARG A 34 16.90 -19.80 -12.37
CA ARG A 34 18.08 -20.50 -11.87
C ARG A 34 17.92 -20.67 -10.37
N SER A 35 17.51 -21.89 -10.01
CA SER A 35 17.57 -22.41 -8.65
C SER A 35 18.99 -22.28 -8.14
N ALA A 36 19.22 -21.38 -7.20
CA ALA A 36 20.34 -21.52 -6.28
C ALA A 36 19.98 -22.61 -5.28
N ALA A 37 20.81 -23.62 -5.23
CA ALA A 37 20.66 -24.83 -4.44
C ALA A 37 20.49 -24.55 -2.94
N GLY A 38 19.65 -25.36 -2.35
CA GLY A 38 19.35 -25.65 -0.99
C GLY A 38 20.26 -25.12 0.11
N ASN A 39 19.61 -24.39 1.02
CA ASN A 39 19.96 -24.47 2.42
C ASN A 39 18.67 -24.72 3.21
N THR A 40 18.46 -25.97 3.62
CA THR A 40 17.48 -26.35 4.66
C THR A 40 18.04 -25.91 6.00
N GLY A 41 18.07 -24.62 6.23
CA GLY A 41 18.30 -24.02 7.54
C GLY A 41 16.95 -23.83 8.22
N THR A 42 16.83 -24.32 9.44
CA THR A 42 15.79 -24.01 10.41
C THR A 42 15.29 -22.59 10.24
N ALA A 43 13.95 -22.41 10.26
CA ALA A 43 13.31 -21.09 10.24
C ALA A 43 13.77 -20.30 11.46
N ASP A 44 14.92 -19.62 11.34
CA ASP A 44 15.33 -18.59 12.26
C ASP A 44 14.24 -17.52 12.20
N ALA A 45 13.73 -17.13 13.36
CA ALA A 45 12.84 -16.00 13.51
C ALA A 45 13.48 -14.81 12.81
N GLN A 46 13.00 -14.47 11.62
CA GLN A 46 13.57 -13.45 10.76
C GLN A 46 13.45 -12.12 11.50
N SER A 47 14.55 -11.64 12.04
CA SER A 47 14.60 -10.37 12.76
C SER A 47 14.10 -9.26 11.83
N ALA A 48 13.22 -8.41 12.34
CA ALA A 48 12.73 -7.27 11.58
C ALA A 48 13.93 -6.44 11.07
N LEU A 49 13.89 -6.01 9.81
CA LEU A 49 14.89 -5.08 9.31
C LEU A 49 14.85 -3.78 10.12
N PRO A 50 16.01 -3.17 10.42
CA PRO A 50 16.05 -1.90 11.10
C PRO A 50 15.39 -0.82 10.25
N MET A 51 14.84 0.20 10.91
CA MET A 51 14.39 1.40 10.21
C MET A 51 15.58 2.11 9.57
N GLU A 52 15.36 2.79 8.45
CA GLU A 52 16.39 3.60 7.80
C GLU A 52 16.78 4.76 8.73
N GLU A 53 18.08 4.95 8.92
CA GLU A 53 18.63 5.92 9.86
C GLU A 53 18.56 7.36 9.31
N TYR A 54 18.68 7.50 7.97
CA TYR A 54 18.78 8.78 7.27
C TYR A 54 17.54 9.11 6.44
N GLN A 55 16.35 8.86 6.98
CA GLN A 55 15.12 9.21 6.30
C GLN A 55 14.68 10.63 6.67
N ALA A 56 14.08 11.34 5.71
CA ALA A 56 13.52 12.66 5.90
C ALA A 56 12.01 12.63 5.60
N GLN A 57 11.27 13.57 6.17
CA GLN A 57 9.86 13.71 5.92
C GLN A 57 9.62 14.20 4.48
N TYR A 58 8.79 13.49 3.74
CA TYR A 58 8.34 13.91 2.43
C TYR A 58 7.35 15.08 2.60
N VAL A 59 7.75 16.25 2.13
CA VAL A 59 6.84 17.38 1.99
C VAL A 59 6.10 17.19 0.67
N LYS A 60 4.80 16.88 0.74
CA LYS A 60 3.95 16.72 -0.44
C LYS A 60 4.11 17.95 -1.33
N PRO A 61 4.53 17.80 -2.60
CA PRO A 61 4.59 18.94 -3.50
C PRO A 61 3.18 19.53 -3.65
N GLU A 62 3.08 20.86 -3.72
CA GLU A 62 1.80 21.57 -3.91
C GLU A 62 1.10 21.19 -5.23
N THR A 63 1.83 20.61 -6.17
CA THR A 63 1.30 20.09 -7.43
C THR A 63 0.61 18.76 -7.19
N PRO A 64 -0.65 18.59 -7.62
CA PRO A 64 -1.33 17.31 -7.52
C PRO A 64 -0.51 16.22 -8.22
N ILE A 65 -0.21 15.14 -7.50
CA ILE A 65 0.45 13.97 -8.09
C ILE A 65 -0.49 13.42 -9.16
N ASP A 66 0.01 13.30 -10.38
CA ASP A 66 -0.70 12.64 -11.48
C ASP A 66 -0.82 11.15 -11.15
N ARG A 67 -1.95 10.76 -10.57
CA ARG A 67 -2.27 9.38 -10.17
C ARG A 67 -2.37 8.41 -11.35
N SER A 68 -2.32 8.91 -12.61
CA SER A 68 -2.25 8.05 -13.78
C SER A 68 -0.87 7.42 -13.97
N LYS A 69 0.15 7.91 -13.25
CA LYS A 69 1.50 7.36 -13.26
C LYS A 69 1.72 6.58 -11.98
N ASN A 70 1.56 5.28 -12.07
CA ASN A 70 1.93 4.37 -10.99
C ASN A 70 3.39 4.61 -10.59
N VAL A 71 3.60 5.03 -9.33
CA VAL A 71 4.90 5.21 -8.69
C VAL A 71 5.88 6.03 -9.53
N THR A 72 5.74 7.35 -9.49
CA THR A 72 6.79 8.24 -9.99
C THR A 72 7.83 8.37 -8.88
N LEU A 73 8.90 7.59 -8.93
CA LEU A 73 10.11 7.93 -8.21
C LEU A 73 10.75 9.08 -8.96
N PRO A 74 11.08 10.21 -8.30
CA PRO A 74 11.87 11.27 -8.92
C PRO A 74 13.18 10.68 -9.45
N GLY A 75 13.52 10.92 -10.71
CA GLY A 75 14.79 10.46 -11.29
C GLY A 75 14.79 9.14 -12.02
N TRP A 76 13.64 8.60 -12.46
CA TRP A 76 13.54 7.30 -13.13
C TRP A 76 14.19 7.19 -14.52
N GLY A 77 14.68 8.24 -15.09
CA GLY A 77 15.57 8.19 -16.27
C GLY A 77 17.03 7.91 -15.88
N GLY A 78 17.37 8.05 -14.63
CA GLY A 78 18.71 7.98 -14.07
C GLY A 78 18.93 9.06 -13.03
N PHE A 79 19.99 8.93 -12.27
CA PHE A 79 20.46 9.97 -11.34
C PHE A 79 21.99 10.06 -11.37
N THR A 80 22.50 11.22 -10.98
CA THR A 80 23.94 11.52 -11.00
C THR A 80 24.49 11.55 -9.58
N ILE A 81 25.60 10.87 -9.35
CA ILE A 81 26.30 10.84 -8.07
C ILE A 81 27.78 11.23 -8.26
N PRO A 82 28.41 11.79 -7.21
CA PRO A 82 29.84 12.14 -7.27
C PRO A 82 30.74 10.91 -7.31
N ALA A 83 31.81 11.02 -8.10
CA ALA A 83 32.82 9.96 -8.22
C ALA A 83 33.70 9.82 -6.95
N LYS A 84 34.33 8.68 -6.83
CA LYS A 84 35.37 8.39 -5.83
C LYS A 84 34.93 8.54 -4.38
N THR A 85 33.64 8.56 -4.11
CA THR A 85 33.08 8.59 -2.75
C THR A 85 32.09 7.47 -2.55
N LYS A 86 31.97 6.98 -1.32
CA LYS A 86 30.95 6.03 -0.93
C LYS A 86 29.73 6.71 -0.32
N LYS A 87 29.94 7.90 0.27
CA LYS A 87 28.89 8.64 0.96
C LYS A 87 28.25 9.62 0.00
N ILE A 88 27.01 9.35 -0.35
CA ILE A 88 26.20 10.15 -1.25
C ILE A 88 25.11 10.83 -0.41
N THR A 89 25.02 12.16 -0.54
CA THR A 89 24.09 12.98 0.25
C THR A 89 23.20 13.86 -0.63
N GLN A 90 23.30 13.70 -1.95
CA GLN A 90 22.53 14.47 -2.92
C GLN A 90 22.44 13.73 -4.25
N GLY A 91 21.54 14.18 -5.11
CA GLY A 91 21.37 13.64 -6.47
C GLY A 91 20.40 12.47 -6.57
N PHE A 92 19.85 11.99 -5.46
CA PHE A 92 18.82 10.95 -5.46
C PHE A 92 17.86 11.09 -4.27
N GLU A 93 16.69 10.51 -4.42
CA GLU A 93 15.69 10.38 -3.35
C GLU A 93 14.89 9.09 -3.58
N PHE A 94 14.84 8.20 -2.59
CA PHE A 94 14.01 7.00 -2.62
C PHE A 94 12.82 7.18 -1.69
N HIS A 95 11.64 7.39 -2.27
CA HIS A 95 10.41 7.71 -1.55
C HIS A 95 9.57 6.48 -1.22
N ASN A 96 9.06 6.43 0.00
CA ASN A 96 7.90 5.62 0.34
C ASN A 96 6.67 6.54 0.39
N PRO A 97 5.73 6.45 -0.58
CA PRO A 97 4.57 7.32 -0.64
C PRO A 97 3.71 7.28 0.63
N ALA A 98 3.10 8.42 0.99
CA ALA A 98 2.22 8.50 2.16
C ALA A 98 0.98 7.60 2.02
N GLU A 99 0.56 7.35 0.78
CA GLU A 99 -0.55 6.44 0.43
C GLU A 99 -0.28 4.97 0.79
N ASN A 100 0.96 4.62 1.14
CA ASN A 100 1.31 3.33 1.71
C ASN A 100 0.97 3.20 3.20
N LEU A 101 0.29 4.18 3.77
CA LEU A 101 -0.39 4.13 5.04
C LEU A 101 -1.90 4.12 4.79
N TRP A 102 -2.61 3.13 5.33
CA TRP A 102 -4.06 3.05 5.25
C TRP A 102 -4.65 2.54 6.55
N TYR A 103 -5.98 2.60 6.65
CA TYR A 103 -6.71 2.13 7.81
C TYR A 103 -7.74 1.07 7.37
N GLU A 104 -7.98 0.11 8.22
CA GLU A 104 -9.00 -0.91 8.06
C GLU A 104 -9.81 -1.02 9.34
N ASP A 105 -11.12 -1.06 9.20
CA ASP A 105 -12.01 -1.35 10.31
C ASP A 105 -12.48 -2.79 10.21
N TRP A 106 -12.22 -3.56 11.25
CA TRP A 106 -12.75 -4.90 11.38
C TRP A 106 -14.12 -4.84 12.02
N VAL A 107 -15.15 -5.24 11.25
CA VAL A 107 -16.53 -5.29 11.71
C VAL A 107 -16.77 -6.59 12.47
N SER A 108 -17.32 -6.51 13.67
CA SER A 108 -17.70 -7.64 14.50
C SER A 108 -19.09 -7.46 15.09
N LEU A 109 -19.78 -8.56 15.40
CA LEU A 109 -21.05 -8.60 16.09
C LEU A 109 -20.97 -9.62 17.22
N ASP A 110 -21.35 -9.22 18.43
CA ASP A 110 -21.29 -10.07 19.64
C ASP A 110 -19.91 -10.75 19.83
N GLY A 111 -18.84 -10.04 19.55
CA GLY A 111 -17.46 -10.52 19.65
C GLY A 111 -17.01 -11.45 18.50
N THR A 112 -17.88 -11.78 17.55
CA THR A 112 -17.53 -12.54 16.35
C THR A 112 -17.10 -11.60 15.23
N GLN A 113 -15.84 -11.74 14.77
CA GLN A 113 -15.30 -10.96 13.65
C GLN A 113 -15.98 -11.44 12.35
N LEU A 114 -16.48 -10.49 11.58
CA LEU A 114 -17.21 -10.74 10.33
C LEU A 114 -16.32 -10.43 9.11
N GLU A 115 -16.08 -9.15 8.84
CA GLU A 115 -15.41 -8.69 7.63
C GLU A 115 -14.65 -7.38 7.89
N LYS A 116 -13.83 -6.96 6.93
CA LYS A 116 -13.15 -5.66 6.92
C LYS A 116 -13.99 -4.61 6.21
N LEU A 117 -13.94 -3.38 6.71
CA LEU A 117 -14.40 -2.17 6.04
C LEU A 117 -13.17 -1.27 5.79
N VAL A 118 -12.78 -1.10 4.53
CA VAL A 118 -11.57 -0.35 4.18
C VAL A 118 -11.88 1.15 4.15
N VAL A 119 -11.09 1.93 4.89
CA VAL A 119 -11.25 3.38 5.01
C VAL A 119 -10.83 4.07 3.71
N ASP A 120 -11.52 5.16 3.37
CA ASP A 120 -11.29 6.00 2.16
C ASP A 120 -11.26 5.20 0.84
N SER A 121 -11.91 4.04 0.83
CA SER A 121 -11.98 3.21 -0.37
C SER A 121 -13.00 3.71 -1.40
N GLY A 122 -13.95 4.57 -0.98
CA GLY A 122 -15.13 4.94 -1.76
C GLY A 122 -16.10 3.76 -1.97
N GLN A 123 -15.95 2.70 -1.17
CA GLN A 123 -16.77 1.51 -1.26
C GLN A 123 -17.76 1.46 -0.10
N ALA A 124 -19.02 1.74 -0.43
CA ALA A 124 -20.12 1.59 0.51
C ALA A 124 -20.55 0.12 0.61
N VAL A 125 -20.76 -0.37 1.83
CA VAL A 125 -21.20 -1.74 2.14
C VAL A 125 -22.61 -1.69 2.71
N GLU A 126 -23.49 -2.60 2.28
CA GLU A 126 -24.84 -2.74 2.82
C GLU A 126 -24.78 -3.24 4.27
N LEU A 127 -25.45 -2.55 5.19
CA LEU A 127 -25.44 -2.91 6.62
C LEU A 127 -26.08 -4.28 6.90
N SER A 128 -27.14 -4.63 6.14
CA SER A 128 -27.75 -5.96 6.24
C SER A 128 -26.81 -7.09 5.78
N HIS A 129 -25.77 -6.79 4.99
CA HIS A 129 -24.73 -7.76 4.63
C HIS A 129 -24.00 -8.30 5.87
N TYR A 130 -23.64 -7.43 6.82
CA TYR A 130 -23.00 -7.85 8.06
C TYR A 130 -23.91 -8.72 8.93
N LEU A 131 -25.24 -8.45 8.95
CA LEU A 131 -26.19 -9.31 9.63
C LEU A 131 -26.22 -10.70 9.00
N ARG A 132 -26.26 -10.77 7.65
CA ARG A 132 -26.22 -12.04 6.90
C ARG A 132 -24.94 -12.84 7.16
N LEU A 133 -23.78 -12.17 7.26
CA LEU A 133 -22.51 -12.82 7.65
C LEU A 133 -22.56 -13.43 9.06
N ALA A 134 -23.31 -12.79 9.97
CA ALA A 134 -23.55 -13.32 11.31
C ALA A 134 -24.68 -14.38 11.37
N GLY A 135 -25.24 -14.78 10.23
CA GLY A 135 -26.34 -15.76 10.16
C GLY A 135 -27.72 -15.19 10.49
N ILE A 136 -27.86 -13.87 10.58
CA ILE A 136 -29.11 -13.17 10.90
C ILE A 136 -29.81 -12.78 9.59
N GLN A 137 -31.00 -13.33 9.38
CA GLN A 137 -31.85 -13.04 8.19
C GLN A 137 -32.82 -11.91 8.54
N ALA A 138 -32.32 -10.68 8.60
CA ALA A 138 -33.11 -9.49 8.89
C ALA A 138 -32.57 -8.30 8.09
N GLU A 139 -33.40 -7.33 7.77
CA GLU A 139 -33.03 -6.15 7.01
C GLU A 139 -32.94 -4.91 7.92
N VAL A 140 -31.92 -4.10 7.73
CA VAL A 140 -31.75 -2.85 8.48
C VAL A 140 -32.79 -1.83 8.01
N THR A 141 -33.64 -1.38 8.94
CA THR A 141 -34.68 -0.39 8.67
C THR A 141 -34.33 1.00 9.22
N LYS A 142 -33.39 1.06 10.17
CA LYS A 142 -32.94 2.32 10.79
C LYS A 142 -31.54 2.18 11.34
N VAL A 143 -30.74 3.24 11.24
CA VAL A 143 -29.49 3.42 11.99
C VAL A 143 -29.82 4.29 13.20
N LEU A 144 -29.47 3.79 14.40
CA LEU A 144 -29.78 4.43 15.67
C LEU A 144 -28.61 5.26 16.19
N ASP A 145 -27.39 4.75 16.01
CA ASP A 145 -26.17 5.38 16.43
C ASP A 145 -25.02 5.06 15.47
N ALA A 146 -24.32 6.10 15.05
CA ALA A 146 -23.11 6.04 14.24
C ALA A 146 -22.36 7.38 14.40
N ASP A 147 -21.04 7.34 14.51
CA ASP A 147 -20.20 8.54 14.56
C ASP A 147 -19.98 9.09 13.13
N PRO A 148 -20.62 10.22 12.76
CA PRO A 148 -20.55 10.75 11.40
C PRO A 148 -19.16 11.31 11.04
N ALA A 149 -18.25 11.42 12.01
CA ALA A 149 -16.87 11.83 11.74
C ALA A 149 -16.04 10.70 11.11
N TYR A 150 -16.51 9.44 11.20
CA TYR A 150 -15.80 8.25 10.74
C TYR A 150 -16.58 7.45 9.71
N PHE A 151 -17.92 7.53 9.75
CA PHE A 151 -18.80 6.74 8.90
C PHE A 151 -19.79 7.62 8.14
N ASP A 152 -19.84 7.46 6.83
CA ASP A 152 -20.91 7.98 5.99
C ASP A 152 -21.99 6.90 5.86
N ILE A 153 -23.18 7.20 6.39
CA ILE A 153 -24.34 6.33 6.34
C ILE A 153 -25.32 6.89 5.33
N GLN A 154 -25.56 6.14 4.29
CA GLN A 154 -26.50 6.53 3.24
C GLN A 154 -27.71 5.58 3.22
N LYS A 155 -28.87 6.10 2.81
CA LYS A 155 -30.03 5.30 2.48
C LYS A 155 -30.27 5.41 0.98
N THR A 156 -30.26 4.27 0.29
CA THR A 156 -30.52 4.23 -1.16
C THR A 156 -31.98 4.52 -1.47
N ASP A 157 -32.29 4.79 -2.74
CA ASP A 157 -33.66 4.97 -3.23
C ASP A 157 -34.52 3.72 -3.00
N GLU A 158 -33.91 2.54 -2.92
CA GLU A 158 -34.53 1.26 -2.64
C GLU A 158 -34.79 1.02 -1.14
N GLY A 159 -34.32 1.96 -0.29
CA GLY A 159 -34.48 1.91 1.15
C GLY A 159 -33.39 1.17 1.91
N VAL A 160 -32.36 0.70 1.22
CA VAL A 160 -31.23 -0.04 1.79
C VAL A 160 -30.26 0.93 2.47
N TYR A 161 -29.81 0.60 3.68
CA TYR A 161 -28.78 1.34 4.39
C TYR A 161 -27.40 0.81 4.07
N THR A 162 -26.49 1.72 3.70
CA THR A 162 -25.08 1.45 3.42
C THR A 162 -24.18 2.22 4.37
N VAL A 163 -22.99 1.71 4.61
CA VAL A 163 -21.93 2.34 5.39
C VAL A 163 -20.66 2.43 4.55
N GLU A 164 -20.00 3.58 4.62
CA GLU A 164 -18.65 3.80 4.12
C GLU A 164 -17.78 4.38 5.25
N ALA A 165 -16.56 3.86 5.42
CA ALA A 165 -15.59 4.43 6.35
C ALA A 165 -14.84 5.56 5.66
N VAL A 166 -14.99 6.80 6.19
CA VAL A 166 -14.45 8.03 5.57
C VAL A 166 -13.24 8.60 6.28
N LYS A 167 -12.89 8.05 7.46
CA LYS A 167 -11.72 8.50 8.22
C LYS A 167 -11.13 7.37 9.04
N GLY A 168 -9.80 7.22 8.93
CA GLY A 168 -9.05 6.26 9.73
C GLY A 168 -8.97 6.61 11.21
N TYR A 169 -8.99 5.57 12.06
CA TYR A 169 -8.80 5.68 13.52
C TYR A 169 -8.15 4.41 14.05
N LYS A 170 -7.70 4.50 15.32
CA LYS A 170 -7.24 3.34 16.09
C LYS A 170 -8.20 3.12 17.26
N GLY A 171 -8.45 1.85 17.58
CA GLY A 171 -9.35 1.46 18.67
C GLY A 171 -10.74 1.09 18.18
N GLU A 172 -11.75 1.25 19.05
CA GLU A 172 -13.10 0.76 18.79
C GLU A 172 -14.10 1.90 18.59
N LYS A 173 -15.03 1.67 17.68
CA LYS A 173 -16.23 2.45 17.45
C LYS A 173 -17.42 1.51 17.41
N THR A 174 -18.61 2.03 17.66
CA THR A 174 -19.86 1.25 17.58
C THR A 174 -20.78 1.84 16.52
N LEU A 175 -21.55 0.95 15.93
CA LEU A 175 -22.63 1.27 14.98
C LEU A 175 -23.85 0.46 15.39
N THR A 176 -24.94 1.13 15.77
CA THR A 176 -26.18 0.46 16.22
C THR A 176 -27.29 0.63 15.19
N VAL A 177 -27.91 -0.48 14.83
CA VAL A 177 -28.99 -0.55 13.85
C VAL A 177 -30.25 -1.17 14.44
N GLN A 178 -31.40 -0.88 13.84
CA GLN A 178 -32.66 -1.57 14.09
C GLN A 178 -33.10 -2.28 12.81
N THR A 179 -33.64 -3.48 12.97
CA THR A 179 -34.07 -4.35 11.90
C THR A 179 -35.60 -4.34 11.73
N ASP A 180 -36.08 -4.96 10.65
CA ASP A 180 -37.49 -5.10 10.31
C ASP A 180 -38.27 -5.94 11.32
N ASP A 181 -37.62 -6.87 12.03
CA ASP A 181 -38.22 -7.62 13.14
C ASP A 181 -38.23 -6.83 14.48
N GLY A 182 -37.79 -5.58 14.47
CA GLY A 182 -37.77 -4.65 15.61
C GLY A 182 -36.62 -4.82 16.58
N LYS A 183 -35.72 -5.77 16.34
CA LYS A 183 -34.53 -5.97 17.18
C LYS A 183 -33.48 -4.91 16.89
N GLN A 184 -32.55 -4.77 17.83
CA GLN A 184 -31.39 -3.91 17.70
C GLN A 184 -30.11 -4.73 17.71
N TYR A 185 -29.15 -4.34 16.86
CA TYR A 185 -27.84 -4.95 16.77
C TYR A 185 -26.78 -3.86 16.85
N THR A 186 -25.73 -4.10 17.63
CA THR A 186 -24.59 -3.19 17.73
C THR A 186 -23.37 -3.87 17.15
N PHE A 187 -22.88 -3.34 16.04
CA PHE A 187 -21.61 -3.72 15.51
C PHE A 187 -20.48 -3.00 16.24
N THR A 188 -19.40 -3.70 16.53
CA THR A 188 -18.15 -3.13 16.99
C THR A 188 -17.20 -3.08 15.79
N LEU A 189 -16.68 -1.88 15.51
CA LEU A 189 -15.69 -1.65 14.47
C LEU A 189 -14.35 -1.38 15.15
N THR A 190 -13.37 -2.24 14.91
CA THR A 190 -12.02 -2.10 15.46
C THR A 190 -11.09 -1.56 14.41
N GLY A 191 -10.75 -0.28 14.54
CA GLY A 191 -9.86 0.43 13.64
C GLY A 191 -8.41 0.00 13.81
N LYS A 192 -7.78 -0.39 12.69
CA LYS A 192 -6.40 -0.82 12.62
C LYS A 192 -5.64 -0.04 11.55
N GLU A 193 -4.51 0.53 11.95
CA GLU A 193 -3.57 1.15 11.01
C GLU A 193 -2.69 0.08 10.38
N GLU A 194 -2.64 0.07 9.07
CA GLU A 194 -1.79 -0.82 8.27
C GLU A 194 -0.88 0.02 7.38
N CYS A 195 0.30 -0.47 7.08
CA CYS A 195 1.20 0.22 6.18
C CYS A 195 2.14 -0.73 5.44
N TYR A 196 2.74 -0.21 4.35
CA TYR A 196 3.94 -0.79 3.76
C TYR A 196 5.16 0.03 4.15
N TYR A 197 6.14 -0.61 4.77
CA TYR A 197 7.51 -0.12 4.80
C TYR A 197 8.22 -0.55 3.52
N ILE A 198 9.13 0.27 2.99
CA ILE A 198 9.89 -0.10 1.79
C ILE A 198 11.38 -0.09 2.10
N ALA A 199 12.08 -1.15 1.73
CA ALA A 199 13.53 -1.17 1.64
C ALA A 199 13.94 -1.02 0.17
N PHE A 200 14.96 -0.19 -0.08
CA PHE A 200 15.50 0.09 -1.41
C PHE A 200 16.87 -0.53 -1.57
N GLY A 201 17.09 -1.26 -2.64
CA GLY A 201 18.39 -1.79 -3.02
C GLY A 201 18.82 -1.24 -4.37
N LEU A 202 20.01 -0.62 -4.46
CA LEU A 202 20.62 -0.17 -5.71
C LEU A 202 21.65 -1.20 -6.18
N TYR A 203 21.51 -1.65 -7.41
CA TYR A 203 22.38 -2.66 -8.01
C TYR A 203 22.94 -2.20 -9.35
N LEU A 204 24.16 -2.61 -9.69
CA LEU A 204 24.60 -2.60 -11.07
C LEU A 204 24.02 -3.79 -11.83
N GLU A 205 23.64 -3.60 -13.12
CA GLU A 205 23.17 -4.70 -13.95
C GLU A 205 24.29 -5.72 -14.25
N ASP A 206 25.52 -5.22 -14.36
CA ASP A 206 26.68 -6.10 -14.55
C ASP A 206 27.03 -6.85 -13.27
N GLY A 207 26.78 -8.15 -13.29
CA GLY A 207 27.01 -9.06 -12.19
C GLY A 207 26.07 -8.95 -10.99
N ASP A 208 24.95 -8.20 -11.11
CA ASP A 208 23.97 -8.00 -10.04
C ASP A 208 24.61 -7.48 -8.73
N GLU A 209 25.60 -6.61 -8.88
CA GLU A 209 26.37 -6.09 -7.75
C GLU A 209 25.56 -5.12 -6.90
N LEU A 210 25.35 -5.43 -5.63
CA LEU A 210 24.70 -4.53 -4.68
C LEU A 210 25.63 -3.36 -4.33
N LEU A 211 25.20 -2.14 -4.68
CA LEU A 211 25.88 -0.90 -4.30
C LEU A 211 25.37 -0.31 -2.99
N PHE A 212 24.08 -0.40 -2.75
CA PHE A 212 23.46 0.17 -1.55
C PHE A 212 22.20 -0.62 -1.18
N GLN A 213 21.98 -0.76 0.12
CA GLN A 213 20.74 -1.30 0.70
C GLN A 213 20.32 -0.35 1.83
N SER A 214 19.10 0.19 1.71
CA SER A 214 18.49 0.96 2.80
C SER A 214 17.99 0.05 3.92
N GLY A 215 17.75 0.63 5.08
CA GLY A 215 16.80 0.12 6.06
C GLY A 215 15.36 0.29 5.58
N LEU A 216 14.40 0.09 6.49
CA LEU A 216 12.97 0.28 6.22
C LEU A 216 12.60 1.77 6.23
N VAL A 217 12.02 2.25 5.15
CA VAL A 217 11.51 3.62 5.00
C VAL A 217 10.01 3.60 5.30
N ALA A 218 9.58 4.43 6.25
CA ALA A 218 8.17 4.55 6.62
C ALA A 218 7.36 5.33 5.56
N PRO A 219 6.03 5.12 5.47
CA PRO A 219 5.17 5.90 4.59
C PRO A 219 5.33 7.41 4.77
N GLY A 220 5.36 8.16 3.67
CA GLY A 220 5.56 9.61 3.68
C GLY A 220 6.99 10.06 3.94
N LEU A 221 7.95 9.13 4.03
CA LEU A 221 9.37 9.44 4.22
C LEU A 221 10.19 9.05 2.98
N TYR A 222 11.43 9.52 2.92
CA TYR A 222 12.36 9.19 1.85
C TYR A 222 13.81 9.09 2.34
N VAL A 223 14.60 8.32 1.62
CA VAL A 223 16.05 8.23 1.82
C VAL A 223 16.73 9.27 0.94
N GLN A 224 17.55 10.11 1.55
CA GLN A 224 18.33 11.14 0.86
C GLN A 224 19.85 10.97 1.03
N LYS A 225 20.27 9.96 1.79
CA LYS A 225 21.67 9.63 2.01
C LYS A 225 21.91 8.15 1.81
N MET A 226 22.97 7.78 1.14
CA MET A 226 23.38 6.39 1.05
C MET A 226 24.88 6.23 1.31
N GLU A 227 25.26 5.10 1.88
CA GLU A 227 26.63 4.66 1.94
C GLU A 227 26.79 3.43 1.06
N MET A 228 27.45 3.61 -0.08
CA MET A 228 27.66 2.54 -1.06
C MET A 228 28.69 1.53 -0.56
N THR A 229 28.58 0.29 -1.00
CA THR A 229 29.55 -0.79 -0.74
C THR A 229 30.93 -0.42 -1.27
N ARG A 230 31.02 0.27 -2.40
CA ARG A 230 32.24 0.82 -2.96
C ARG A 230 32.02 2.15 -3.66
N ALA A 231 33.09 2.91 -3.84
CA ALA A 231 33.10 4.09 -4.70
C ALA A 231 33.19 3.68 -6.18
N LEU A 232 32.57 4.46 -7.05
CA LEU A 232 32.63 4.30 -8.50
C LEU A 232 33.58 5.32 -9.12
N THR A 233 34.12 4.99 -10.29
CA THR A 233 34.86 5.92 -11.15
C THR A 233 33.89 6.69 -12.04
N PRO A 234 34.29 7.87 -12.58
CA PRO A 234 33.45 8.57 -13.54
C PRO A 234 33.01 7.69 -14.72
N GLY A 235 31.73 7.79 -15.08
CA GLY A 235 31.14 7.00 -16.17
C GLY A 235 29.64 6.81 -16.04
N GLU A 236 29.06 6.09 -17.00
CA GLU A 236 27.68 5.68 -17.00
C GLU A 236 27.58 4.18 -16.72
N TYR A 237 26.71 3.82 -15.80
CA TYR A 237 26.52 2.44 -15.35
C TYR A 237 25.05 2.03 -15.50
N PRO A 238 24.74 1.02 -16.33
CA PRO A 238 23.43 0.38 -16.27
C PRO A 238 23.17 -0.17 -14.86
N ALA A 239 22.07 0.24 -14.25
CA ALA A 239 21.73 -0.09 -12.88
C ALA A 239 20.24 -0.36 -12.73
N TYR A 240 19.85 -0.88 -11.57
CA TYR A 240 18.44 -1.01 -11.21
C TYR A 240 18.24 -0.82 -9.72
N VAL A 241 17.03 -0.35 -9.36
CA VAL A 241 16.58 -0.24 -7.99
C VAL A 241 15.53 -1.32 -7.73
N VAL A 242 15.72 -2.07 -6.66
CA VAL A 242 14.72 -2.97 -6.11
C VAL A 242 13.97 -2.25 -5.01
N CYS A 243 12.65 -2.14 -5.14
CA CYS A 243 11.75 -1.67 -4.10
C CYS A 243 11.12 -2.89 -3.45
N GLN A 244 11.50 -3.23 -2.22
CA GLN A 244 10.97 -4.36 -1.48
C GLN A 244 10.03 -3.88 -0.38
N PRO A 245 8.69 -4.02 -0.57
CA PRO A 245 7.74 -3.68 0.48
C PRO A 245 7.67 -4.76 1.57
N TYR A 246 7.41 -4.29 2.79
CA TYR A 246 7.16 -5.08 3.99
C TYR A 246 5.86 -4.63 4.62
N LEU A 247 5.08 -5.55 5.18
CA LEU A 247 3.87 -5.25 5.93
C LEU A 247 4.20 -4.50 7.24
N SER A 248 3.16 -4.08 7.95
CA SER A 248 3.24 -3.37 9.24
C SER A 248 4.07 -4.09 10.29
N ASP A 249 4.18 -5.42 10.22
CA ASP A 249 5.02 -6.25 11.09
C ASP A 249 6.52 -6.11 10.80
N ARG A 250 6.90 -5.45 9.70
CA ARG A 250 8.29 -5.21 9.24
C ARG A 250 9.10 -6.47 8.95
N THR A 251 8.45 -7.62 8.86
CA THR A 251 9.07 -8.92 8.60
C THR A 251 8.49 -9.59 7.37
N THR A 252 7.18 -9.47 7.17
CA THR A 252 6.48 -10.09 6.04
C THR A 252 6.73 -9.28 4.78
N LYS A 253 7.45 -9.89 3.82
CA LYS A 253 7.70 -9.31 2.49
C LYS A 253 6.50 -9.50 1.58
N THR A 254 6.26 -8.51 0.73
CA THR A 254 5.33 -8.61 -0.40
C THR A 254 6.08 -8.61 -1.73
N ASN A 255 5.36 -8.55 -2.86
CA ASN A 255 5.99 -8.55 -4.18
C ASN A 255 6.87 -7.30 -4.35
N SER A 256 8.13 -7.50 -4.74
CA SER A 256 9.06 -6.41 -5.04
C SER A 256 8.83 -5.84 -6.44
N GLY A 257 9.13 -4.55 -6.60
CA GLY A 257 9.27 -3.89 -7.89
C GLY A 257 10.73 -3.69 -8.25
N ILE A 258 11.06 -3.78 -9.54
CA ILE A 258 12.40 -3.50 -10.07
C ILE A 258 12.31 -2.39 -11.10
N VAL A 259 13.19 -1.41 -10.97
CA VAL A 259 13.27 -0.27 -11.89
C VAL A 259 14.66 -0.13 -12.42
N LYS A 260 14.79 -0.25 -13.74
CA LYS A 260 16.04 -0.03 -14.47
C LYS A 260 16.30 1.45 -14.70
N LEU A 261 17.55 1.84 -14.56
CA LEU A 261 18.00 3.22 -14.71
C LEU A 261 19.46 3.27 -15.21
N THR A 262 19.90 4.45 -15.60
CA THR A 262 21.32 4.75 -15.81
C THR A 262 21.85 5.54 -14.61
N LEU A 263 22.89 5.02 -13.96
CA LEU A 263 23.62 5.72 -12.90
C LEU A 263 24.80 6.46 -13.52
N THR A 264 24.74 7.78 -13.53
CA THR A 264 25.84 8.63 -13.97
C THR A 264 26.74 8.97 -12.79
N VAL A 265 28.04 8.86 -12.97
CA VAL A 265 29.07 9.16 -11.94
C VAL A 265 29.99 10.25 -12.51
N ASP A 266 30.03 11.41 -11.84
CA ASP A 266 30.80 12.60 -12.21
C ASP A 266 32.08 12.78 -11.39
#